data_61d23a9e420673b5cbd5d0ce4145137d
#
_entry.id   61d23a9e420673b5cbd5d0ce4145137d
#
_cell.length_a   1.000
_cell.length_b   1.000
_cell.length_c   1.000
_cell.angle_alpha   90.00
_cell.angle_beta   90.00
_cell.angle_gamma   90.00
#
_symmetry.space_group_name_H-M   'P 1'
#
loop_
_entity.id
_entity.type
_entity.pdbx_description
1 polymer ?
#
loop_
_entity_poly.entity_id
_entity_poly.type
_entity_poly.pdbx_seq_one_letter_code
_entity_poly.pdbx_strand_id
1 'polypeptide(L)' 'MESVVLIKARREGYAPDQIGDTMTVAELVEFLSGYNEDTPVCFSFDDGYTYGGITDNDFDFEEL' A
#
# COMPACT_ATOMS: atom_id res chain seq x y z
N MET A 1 -4.42 -19.04 0.35
CA MET A 1 -4.71 -18.19 -0.79
C MET A 1 -3.71 -18.47 -1.91
N GLU A 2 -4.18 -18.50 -3.14
CA GLU A 2 -3.33 -18.86 -4.28
C GLU A 2 -2.55 -17.68 -4.83
N SER A 3 -3.06 -16.46 -4.64
CA SER A 3 -2.37 -15.25 -5.07
C SER A 3 -2.75 -14.10 -4.16
N VAL A 4 -1.88 -13.11 -4.10
CA VAL A 4 -2.05 -11.94 -3.24
C VAL A 4 -1.32 -10.76 -3.88
N VAL A 5 -1.91 -9.58 -3.79
CA VAL A 5 -1.24 -8.35 -4.19
C VAL A 5 -0.44 -7.85 -2.99
N LEU A 6 0.84 -7.58 -3.19
CA LEU A 6 1.71 -7.12 -2.12
C LEU A 6 2.00 -5.64 -2.28
N ILE A 7 1.81 -4.90 -1.21
CA ILE A 7 2.27 -3.51 -1.12
C ILE A 7 3.56 -3.54 -0.32
N LYS A 8 4.67 -3.31 -1.00
CA LYS A 8 5.99 -3.32 -0.37
C LYS A 8 6.20 -2.00 0.35
N ALA A 9 6.17 -2.02 1.67
CA ALA A 9 6.35 -0.82 2.47
C ALA A 9 7.82 -0.41 2.49
N ARG A 10 8.07 0.86 2.21
CA ARG A 10 9.41 1.46 2.21
C ARG A 10 9.38 2.75 3.00
N ARG A 11 10.51 3.06 3.60
CA ARG A 11 10.67 4.33 4.32
C ARG A 11 11.53 5.27 3.50
N GLU A 12 11.12 6.53 3.40
CA GLU A 12 11.86 7.53 2.64
C GLU A 12 12.16 8.79 3.46
N GLY A 13 11.39 9.05 4.51
CA GLY A 13 11.56 10.25 5.32
C GLY A 13 10.79 10.17 6.62
N TYR A 14 10.90 11.22 7.39
CA TYR A 14 10.27 11.31 8.71
C TYR A 14 8.94 12.08 8.68
N ALA A 15 8.61 12.68 7.54
CA ALA A 15 7.36 13.41 7.36
C ALA A 15 6.85 13.20 5.95
N PRO A 16 5.54 13.34 5.70
CA PRO A 16 4.99 13.11 4.36
C PRO A 16 5.58 14.00 3.26
N ASP A 17 6.04 15.19 3.60
CA ASP A 17 6.65 16.10 2.62
C ASP A 17 8.10 15.75 2.30
N GLN A 18 8.66 14.73 2.94
CA GLN A 18 10.03 14.28 2.71
C GLN A 18 10.10 13.05 1.81
N ILE A 19 8.97 12.55 1.36
CA ILE A 19 8.95 11.41 0.44
C ILE A 19 9.07 11.89 -1.00
N GLY A 20 9.48 11.00 -1.89
CA GLY A 20 9.50 11.29 -3.32
C GLY A 20 8.11 11.16 -3.94
N ASP A 21 8.06 10.82 -5.20
CA ASP A 21 6.77 10.66 -5.89
C ASP A 21 5.97 9.52 -5.28
N THR A 22 4.66 9.74 -5.18
CA THR A 22 3.74 8.71 -4.72
C THR A 22 2.47 8.79 -5.56
N MET A 23 1.72 7.71 -5.58
CA MET A 23 0.46 7.66 -6.31
C MET A 23 -0.62 8.50 -5.62
N THR A 24 -1.47 9.13 -6.43
CA THR A 24 -2.70 9.73 -5.93
C THR A 24 -3.73 8.63 -5.66
N VAL A 25 -4.82 9.00 -4.99
CA VAL A 25 -5.95 8.08 -4.77
C VAL A 25 -6.44 7.52 -6.10
N ALA A 26 -6.63 8.38 -7.10
CA ALA A 26 -7.14 7.95 -8.41
C ALA A 26 -6.19 6.97 -9.08
N GLU A 27 -4.89 7.24 -9.03
CA GLU A 27 -3.89 6.37 -9.62
C GLU A 27 -3.84 5.00 -8.93
N LEU A 28 -3.96 4.99 -7.60
CA LEU A 28 -3.95 3.74 -6.86
C LEU A 28 -5.20 2.91 -7.15
N VAL A 29 -6.38 3.56 -7.21
CA VAL A 29 -7.61 2.88 -7.55
C VAL A 29 -7.51 2.27 -8.94
N GLU A 30 -7.02 3.03 -9.91
CA GLU A 30 -6.87 2.55 -11.28
C GLU A 30 -5.88 1.39 -11.37
N PHE A 31 -4.76 1.49 -10.68
CA PHE A 31 -3.76 0.42 -10.66
C PHE A 31 -4.35 -0.86 -10.09
N LEU A 32 -5.03 -0.76 -8.96
CA LEU A 32 -5.61 -1.93 -8.29
C LEU A 32 -6.74 -2.56 -9.12
N SER A 33 -7.44 -1.77 -9.92
CA SER A 33 -8.53 -2.29 -10.76
C SER A 33 -8.04 -3.24 -11.85
N GLY A 34 -6.74 -3.28 -12.12
CA GLY A 34 -6.13 -4.25 -13.03
C GLY A 34 -6.04 -5.66 -12.46
N TYR A 35 -6.28 -5.82 -11.17
CA TYR A 35 -6.30 -7.13 -10.52
C TYR A 35 -7.75 -7.60 -10.33
N ASN A 36 -7.92 -8.91 -10.15
CA ASN A 36 -9.23 -9.46 -9.82
C ASN A 36 -9.68 -8.87 -8.47
N GLU A 37 -10.94 -8.44 -8.41
CA GLU A 37 -11.47 -7.74 -7.22
C GLU A 37 -11.49 -8.60 -5.95
N ASP A 38 -11.46 -9.91 -6.09
CA ASP A 38 -11.45 -10.83 -4.96
C ASP A 38 -10.03 -11.17 -4.50
N THR A 39 -9.00 -10.64 -5.16
CA THR A 39 -7.61 -10.91 -4.78
C THR A 39 -7.29 -10.17 -3.49
N PRO A 40 -6.82 -10.87 -2.45
CA PRO A 40 -6.42 -10.20 -1.22
C PRO A 40 -5.22 -9.28 -1.44
N VAL A 41 -5.14 -8.22 -0.63
CA VAL A 41 -4.03 -7.27 -0.64
C VAL A 41 -3.44 -7.23 0.76
N CYS A 42 -2.12 -7.25 0.85
CA CYS A 42 -1.46 -7.12 2.15
C CYS A 42 -0.16 -6.34 2.01
N PHE A 43 0.36 -5.92 3.17
CA PHE A 43 1.68 -5.29 3.23
C PHE A 43 2.77 -6.35 3.25
N SER A 44 3.91 -6.01 2.65
CA SER A 44 5.13 -6.80 2.74
C SER A 44 6.20 -5.89 3.32
N PHE A 45 6.93 -6.37 4.33
CA PHE A 45 7.98 -5.62 5.01
C PHE A 45 9.32 -6.31 4.82
N ASP A 46 10.38 -5.50 4.76
CA ASP A 46 11.77 -5.99 4.72
C ASP A 46 11.99 -7.06 3.65
N ASP A 47 11.56 -6.74 2.42
CA ASP A 47 11.70 -7.62 1.24
C ASP A 47 11.06 -9.00 1.42
N GLY A 48 9.93 -9.03 2.12
CA GLY A 48 9.19 -10.28 2.29
C GLY A 48 9.56 -11.05 3.54
N TYR A 49 10.26 -10.39 4.48
CA TYR A 49 10.58 -11.03 5.76
C TYR A 49 9.33 -11.21 6.62
N THR A 50 8.45 -10.19 6.64
CA THR A 50 7.18 -10.24 7.36
C THR A 50 6.05 -9.66 6.52
N TYR A 51 4.81 -9.97 6.89
CA TYR A 51 3.62 -9.50 6.18
C TYR A 51 2.60 -8.97 7.17
N GLY A 52 1.72 -8.09 6.69
CA GLY A 52 0.63 -7.57 7.49
C GLY A 52 -0.63 -7.39 6.65
N GLY A 53 -1.78 -7.62 7.27
CA GLY A 53 -3.06 -7.41 6.61
C GLY A 53 -3.43 -5.94 6.56
N ILE A 54 -4.38 -5.61 5.70
CA ILE A 54 -4.89 -4.24 5.55
C ILE A 54 -6.34 -4.22 6.00
N THR A 55 -6.67 -3.32 6.93
CA THR A 55 -8.03 -3.05 7.35
C THR A 55 -8.30 -1.56 7.25
N ASP A 56 -9.54 -1.15 7.41
CA ASP A 56 -9.90 0.27 7.40
C ASP A 56 -9.25 1.05 8.55
N ASN A 57 -8.81 0.37 9.60
CA ASN A 57 -8.08 1.01 10.70
C ASN A 57 -6.67 1.43 10.31
N ASP A 58 -6.17 0.97 9.18
CA ASP A 58 -4.82 1.29 8.72
C ASP A 58 -4.77 2.55 7.87
N PHE A 59 -5.90 3.22 7.69
CA PHE A 59 -5.98 4.42 6.88
C PHE A 59 -6.21 5.63 7.76
N ASP A 60 -5.54 6.72 7.43
CA ASP A 60 -5.68 8.00 8.11
C ASP A 60 -5.55 9.11 7.08
N PHE A 61 -6.06 10.29 7.42
CA PHE A 61 -6.02 11.45 6.54
C PHE A 61 -5.38 12.61 7.29
N GLU A 62 -4.34 13.21 6.70
CA GLU A 62 -3.67 14.38 7.27
C GLU A 62 -3.70 15.53 6.27
N GLU A 63 -3.99 16.72 6.77
CA GLU A 63 -3.82 17.95 6.01
C GLU A 63 -2.44 18.51 6.29
N LEU A 64 -1.67 18.68 5.22
CA LEU A 64 -0.28 19.11 5.32
C LEU A 64 -0.11 20.60 5.11
#